data_b1f8fd27c1d4b49109d6d5777fe89abb
#
_entry.id   b1f8fd27c1d4b49109d6d5777fe89abb
#
_cell.length_a   1.000
_cell.length_b   1.000
_cell.length_c   1.000
_cell.angle_alpha   90.00
_cell.angle_beta   90.00
_cell.angle_gamma   90.00
#
_symmetry.space_group_name_H-M   'P 1'
#
loop_
_entity.id
_entity.type
_entity.pdbx_description
1 polymer ?
#
loop_
_entity_poly.entity_id
_entity_poly.type
_entity_poly.pdbx_seq_one_letter_code
_entity_poly.pdbx_strand_id
1 'polypeptide(L)'
;MKFINKLISLIDVWGPTPKLYGWYHLLCLALTVALTIFLIRKFKDCDDKTFRKMILITWIIILVFEAYKQVVTSFNTETGTWKYLWYYFPFQFCSSPLYVLPFVAFLKEGKVRDAFISFTMSFAFFGGLVVMLYPGDVFQGCVGINIQTMVHHASQVIMGIFVAVHQRKKFSKGFFLSAITVFAAIVAIAIGFNIVGHILIPEQGLNMFFVGPYVPSALPIFSIIYPLIPWPVFLAIYIFGFSLVAMLICYIANLIYVKGKKDENKAA
;
A
#
# COMPACT_ATOMS: atom_id res chain seq x y z
N MET A 1 -19.90 8.47 27.56
CA MET A 1 -18.53 7.94 27.66
C MET A 1 -18.44 6.46 28.02
N LYS A 2 -19.09 5.95 29.10
CA LYS A 2 -19.01 4.51 29.49
C LYS A 2 -19.43 3.52 28.39
N PHE A 3 -20.45 3.87 27.56
CA PHE A 3 -20.91 3.00 26.47
C PHE A 3 -19.88 2.91 25.33
N ILE A 4 -19.32 4.05 24.89
CA ILE A 4 -18.30 4.08 23.81
C ILE A 4 -17.04 3.35 24.27
N ASN A 5 -16.58 3.57 25.50
CA ASN A 5 -15.45 2.86 26.05
C ASN A 5 -15.65 1.34 26.03
N LYS A 6 -16.82 0.85 26.47
CA LYS A 6 -17.17 -0.56 26.42
C LYS A 6 -17.22 -1.10 24.99
N LEU A 7 -17.73 -0.33 24.03
CA LEU A 7 -17.79 -0.75 22.63
C LEU A 7 -16.37 -0.86 22.02
N ILE A 8 -15.51 0.13 22.24
CA ILE A 8 -14.15 0.12 21.71
C ILE A 8 -13.31 -0.98 22.38
N SER A 9 -13.47 -1.22 23.68
CA SER A 9 -12.75 -2.31 24.36
C SER A 9 -13.07 -3.71 23.83
N LEU A 10 -14.22 -3.92 23.16
CA LEU A 10 -14.52 -5.18 22.48
C LEU A 10 -13.68 -5.43 21.22
N ILE A 11 -13.19 -4.37 20.61
CA ILE A 11 -12.40 -4.43 19.37
C ILE A 11 -10.92 -4.10 19.58
N ASP A 12 -10.57 -3.55 20.75
CA ASP A 12 -9.20 -3.27 21.18
C ASP A 12 -8.66 -4.45 22.01
N VAL A 13 -8.52 -5.60 21.35
CA VAL A 13 -8.08 -6.84 21.98
C VAL A 13 -6.57 -6.97 21.91
N TRP A 14 -5.92 -7.17 23.06
CA TRP A 14 -4.48 -7.33 23.19
C TRP A 14 -4.09 -8.78 23.44
N GLY A 15 -2.94 -9.16 22.89
CA GLY A 15 -2.37 -10.51 22.99
C GLY A 15 -0.87 -10.51 22.67
N PRO A 16 -0.25 -11.67 22.58
CA PRO A 16 1.15 -11.77 22.21
C PRO A 16 1.37 -11.28 20.78
N THR A 17 2.42 -10.47 20.59
CA THR A 17 2.83 -10.02 19.26
C THR A 17 3.15 -11.22 18.35
N PRO A 18 2.58 -11.30 17.15
CA PRO A 18 2.88 -12.38 16.21
C PRO A 18 4.37 -12.45 15.88
N LYS A 19 4.90 -13.67 15.81
CA LYS A 19 6.29 -13.89 15.40
C LYS A 19 6.43 -13.82 13.89
N LEU A 20 7.52 -13.23 13.43
CA LEU A 20 7.94 -13.28 12.02
C LEU A 20 8.07 -14.75 11.59
N TYR A 21 7.44 -15.11 10.47
CA TYR A 21 7.27 -16.46 9.96
C TYR A 21 6.63 -17.46 10.94
N GLY A 22 5.98 -16.97 12.00
CA GLY A 22 5.11 -17.78 12.84
C GLY A 22 3.82 -18.20 12.12
N TRP A 23 3.02 -19.08 12.73
CA TRP A 23 1.81 -19.66 12.14
C TRP A 23 0.84 -18.60 11.58
N TYR A 24 0.66 -17.48 12.29
CA TYR A 24 -0.24 -16.40 11.88
C TYR A 24 0.25 -15.73 10.58
N HIS A 25 1.54 -15.39 10.54
CA HIS A 25 2.14 -14.79 9.34
C HIS A 25 2.07 -15.74 8.15
N LEU A 26 2.45 -17.01 8.34
CA LEU A 26 2.41 -18.02 7.28
C LEU A 26 0.98 -18.28 6.78
N LEU A 27 -0.02 -18.27 7.66
CA LEU A 27 -1.43 -18.35 7.27
C LEU A 27 -1.84 -17.17 6.39
N CYS A 28 -1.46 -15.93 6.77
CA CYS A 28 -1.75 -14.73 5.97
C CYS A 28 -1.10 -14.81 4.58
N LEU A 29 0.15 -15.28 4.48
CA LEU A 29 0.83 -15.49 3.20
C LEU A 29 0.11 -16.54 2.36
N ALA A 30 -0.25 -17.69 2.94
CA ALA A 30 -0.96 -18.75 2.24
C ALA A 30 -2.34 -18.29 1.72
N LEU A 31 -3.10 -17.55 2.53
CA LEU A 31 -4.38 -16.96 2.12
C LEU A 31 -4.20 -15.93 1.01
N THR A 32 -3.16 -15.10 1.06
CA THR A 32 -2.84 -14.12 0.01
C THR A 32 -2.58 -14.82 -1.32
N VAL A 33 -1.77 -15.87 -1.33
CA VAL A 33 -1.48 -16.68 -2.53
C VAL A 33 -2.75 -17.35 -3.05
N ALA A 34 -3.52 -18.00 -2.17
CA ALA A 34 -4.74 -18.69 -2.54
C ALA A 34 -5.77 -17.75 -3.17
N LEU A 35 -6.01 -16.57 -2.55
CA LEU A 35 -6.92 -15.56 -3.08
C LEU A 35 -6.43 -14.96 -4.40
N THR A 36 -5.13 -14.74 -4.55
CA THR A 36 -4.54 -14.27 -5.81
C THR A 36 -4.81 -15.28 -6.94
N ILE A 37 -4.52 -16.56 -6.71
CA ILE A 37 -4.76 -17.63 -7.69
C ILE A 37 -6.25 -17.73 -8.04
N PHE A 38 -7.13 -17.67 -7.04
CA PHE A 38 -8.58 -17.71 -7.23
C PHE A 38 -9.06 -16.55 -8.11
N LEU A 39 -8.64 -15.31 -7.80
CA LEU A 39 -9.06 -14.13 -8.57
C LEU A 39 -8.56 -14.19 -10.02
N ILE A 40 -7.30 -14.58 -10.22
CA ILE A 40 -6.75 -14.72 -11.58
C ILE A 40 -7.52 -15.77 -12.36
N ARG A 41 -7.72 -16.97 -11.79
CA ARG A 41 -8.41 -18.06 -12.49
C ARG A 41 -9.84 -17.68 -12.87
N LYS A 42 -10.54 -16.94 -12.03
CA LYS A 42 -11.96 -16.62 -12.23
C LYS A 42 -12.19 -15.33 -13.00
N PHE A 43 -11.33 -14.31 -12.85
CA PHE A 43 -11.62 -12.95 -13.28
C PHE A 43 -10.56 -12.30 -14.18
N LYS A 44 -9.49 -13.02 -14.59
CA LYS A 44 -8.41 -12.44 -15.41
C LYS A 44 -8.87 -11.76 -16.70
N ASP A 45 -9.96 -12.23 -17.28
CA ASP A 45 -10.53 -11.75 -18.54
C ASP A 45 -11.96 -11.19 -18.36
N CYS A 46 -12.32 -10.76 -17.14
CA CYS A 46 -13.63 -10.16 -16.87
C CYS A 46 -13.80 -8.81 -17.61
N ASP A 47 -15.04 -8.36 -17.73
CA ASP A 47 -15.36 -7.05 -18.31
C ASP A 47 -14.93 -5.90 -17.36
N ASP A 48 -14.84 -4.67 -17.92
CA ASP A 48 -14.41 -3.50 -17.15
C ASP A 48 -15.36 -3.18 -15.98
N LYS A 49 -16.65 -3.48 -16.10
CA LYS A 49 -17.61 -3.31 -15.01
C LYS A 49 -17.29 -4.19 -13.82
N THR A 50 -17.00 -5.47 -14.07
CA THR A 50 -16.60 -6.45 -13.06
C THR A 50 -15.23 -6.08 -12.47
N PHE A 51 -14.26 -5.70 -13.32
CA PHE A 51 -12.96 -5.20 -12.86
C PHE A 51 -13.08 -4.03 -11.89
N ARG A 52 -13.86 -2.98 -12.25
CA ARG A 52 -14.12 -1.82 -11.37
C ARG A 52 -14.77 -2.24 -10.05
N LYS A 53 -15.73 -3.17 -10.11
CA LYS A 53 -16.39 -3.70 -8.92
C LYS A 53 -15.39 -4.39 -7.98
N MET A 54 -14.44 -5.17 -8.51
CA MET A 54 -13.40 -5.81 -7.70
C MET A 54 -12.48 -4.79 -7.03
N ILE A 55 -12.05 -3.76 -7.78
CA ILE A 55 -11.26 -2.64 -7.24
C ILE A 55 -12.04 -1.93 -6.13
N LEU A 56 -13.32 -1.63 -6.34
CA LEU A 56 -14.16 -0.94 -5.36
C LEU A 56 -14.38 -1.76 -4.08
N ILE A 57 -14.65 -3.06 -4.22
CA ILE A 57 -14.80 -3.95 -3.05
C ILE A 57 -13.50 -3.94 -2.23
N THR A 58 -12.35 -4.08 -2.88
CA THR A 58 -11.06 -4.04 -2.20
C THR A 58 -10.83 -2.69 -1.51
N TRP A 59 -11.14 -1.58 -2.18
CA TRP A 59 -11.05 -0.25 -1.58
C TRP A 59 -11.93 -0.11 -0.34
N ILE A 60 -13.17 -0.59 -0.38
CA ILE A 60 -14.08 -0.56 0.77
C ILE A 60 -13.50 -1.40 1.93
N ILE A 61 -12.96 -2.58 1.64
CA ILE A 61 -12.33 -3.43 2.67
C ILE A 61 -11.20 -2.68 3.37
N ILE A 62 -10.25 -2.13 2.62
CA ILE A 62 -9.11 -1.41 3.22
C ILE A 62 -9.56 -0.13 3.94
N LEU A 63 -10.60 0.55 3.46
CA LEU A 63 -11.16 1.74 4.10
C LEU A 63 -11.80 1.40 5.46
N VAL A 64 -12.57 0.30 5.54
CA VAL A 64 -13.16 -0.17 6.80
C VAL A 64 -12.10 -0.54 7.82
N PHE A 65 -11.07 -1.27 7.40
CA PHE A 65 -9.97 -1.63 8.28
C PHE A 65 -9.11 -0.41 8.67
N GLU A 66 -8.98 0.57 7.79
CA GLU A 66 -8.31 1.83 8.12
C GLU A 66 -9.12 2.64 9.15
N ALA A 67 -10.45 2.75 8.98
CA ALA A 67 -11.30 3.39 9.97
C ALA A 67 -11.20 2.71 11.34
N TYR A 68 -11.20 1.37 11.36
CA TYR A 68 -10.92 0.59 12.58
C TYR A 68 -9.60 0.99 13.23
N LYS A 69 -8.50 1.02 12.46
CA LYS A 69 -7.18 1.42 12.96
C LYS A 69 -7.21 2.83 13.56
N GLN A 70 -7.80 3.80 12.86
CA GLN A 70 -7.88 5.18 13.33
C GLN A 70 -8.64 5.30 14.67
N VAL A 71 -9.70 4.51 14.86
CA VAL A 71 -10.45 4.49 16.12
C VAL A 71 -9.59 3.90 17.25
N VAL A 72 -9.04 2.70 17.05
CA VAL A 72 -8.31 1.98 18.10
C VAL A 72 -7.01 2.68 18.49
N THR A 73 -6.29 3.28 17.53
CA THR A 73 -5.03 3.98 17.83
C THR A 73 -5.22 5.38 18.40
N SER A 74 -6.41 5.96 18.30
CA SER A 74 -6.71 7.30 18.81
C SER A 74 -7.46 7.32 20.14
N PHE A 75 -8.06 6.19 20.53
CA PHE A 75 -8.85 6.10 21.76
C PHE A 75 -8.13 5.31 22.83
N ASN A 76 -7.95 5.92 24.00
CA ASN A 76 -7.42 5.24 25.19
C ASN A 76 -8.58 4.66 25.99
N THR A 77 -8.69 3.33 26.02
CA THR A 77 -9.77 2.60 26.71
C THR A 77 -9.67 2.67 28.24
N GLU A 78 -8.47 2.91 28.81
CA GLU A 78 -8.26 3.03 30.24
C GLU A 78 -8.78 4.37 30.78
N THR A 79 -8.46 5.46 30.06
CA THR A 79 -8.85 6.81 30.46
C THR A 79 -10.17 7.29 29.87
N GLY A 80 -10.66 6.62 28.82
CA GLY A 80 -11.85 7.01 28.06
C GLY A 80 -11.65 8.30 27.24
N THR A 81 -10.43 8.60 26.84
CA THR A 81 -10.07 9.86 26.17
C THR A 81 -9.62 9.63 24.72
N TRP A 82 -9.86 10.61 23.86
CA TRP A 82 -9.37 10.65 22.49
C TRP A 82 -8.08 11.47 22.43
N LYS A 83 -7.04 10.89 21.79
CA LYS A 83 -5.81 11.58 21.43
C LYS A 83 -5.35 11.10 20.07
N TYR A 84 -5.52 11.93 19.05
CA TYR A 84 -5.09 11.58 17.71
C TYR A 84 -3.56 11.60 17.62
N LEU A 85 -2.99 10.51 17.13
CA LEU A 85 -1.56 10.40 16.87
C LEU A 85 -1.32 10.51 15.36
N TRP A 86 -0.76 11.63 14.94
CA TRP A 86 -0.52 11.91 13.52
C TRP A 86 0.42 10.91 12.84
N TYR A 87 1.22 10.18 13.60
CA TYR A 87 2.00 9.05 13.09
C TYR A 87 1.13 8.00 12.38
N TYR A 88 -0.10 7.76 12.84
CA TYR A 88 -1.04 6.82 12.25
C TYR A 88 -1.87 7.41 11.10
N PHE A 89 -1.67 8.70 10.77
CA PHE A 89 -2.36 9.31 9.63
C PHE A 89 -2.12 8.47 8.36
N PRO A 90 -3.17 8.10 7.60
CA PRO A 90 -3.09 7.09 6.55
C PRO A 90 -2.49 7.65 5.25
N PHE A 91 -1.35 8.31 5.32
CA PHE A 91 -0.64 8.85 4.16
C PHE A 91 0.82 8.40 4.13
N GLN A 92 1.06 7.12 4.44
CA GLN A 92 2.36 6.48 4.18
C GLN A 92 2.34 5.80 2.81
N PHE A 93 3.51 5.40 2.31
CA PHE A 93 3.65 4.74 1.00
C PHE A 93 2.69 3.54 0.84
N CYS A 94 2.59 2.69 1.84
CA CYS A 94 1.67 1.56 1.87
C CYS A 94 0.19 1.97 1.96
N SER A 95 -0.15 3.18 2.40
CA SER A 95 -1.52 3.68 2.45
C SER A 95 -2.01 4.25 1.11
N SER A 96 -1.14 4.38 0.11
CA SER A 96 -1.46 4.95 -1.20
C SER A 96 -2.67 4.31 -1.91
N PRO A 97 -2.99 3.00 -1.77
CA PRO A 97 -4.20 2.42 -2.34
C PRO A 97 -5.51 3.05 -1.87
N LEU A 98 -5.57 3.60 -0.65
CA LEU A 98 -6.75 4.31 -0.16
C LEU A 98 -7.13 5.49 -1.07
N TYR A 99 -6.14 6.13 -1.67
CA TYR A 99 -6.29 7.31 -2.54
C TYR A 99 -6.28 6.96 -4.02
N VAL A 100 -5.57 5.90 -4.42
CA VAL A 100 -5.38 5.51 -5.82
C VAL A 100 -6.52 4.64 -6.35
N LEU A 101 -7.00 3.66 -5.58
CA LEU A 101 -8.03 2.73 -6.06
C LEU A 101 -9.35 3.41 -6.46
N PRO A 102 -9.83 4.49 -5.80
CA PRO A 102 -10.99 5.23 -6.29
C PRO A 102 -10.82 5.77 -7.72
N PHE A 103 -9.64 6.28 -8.07
CA PHE A 103 -9.39 6.75 -9.44
C PHE A 103 -9.40 5.59 -10.45
N VAL A 104 -8.88 4.42 -10.09
CA VAL A 104 -8.98 3.22 -10.94
C VAL A 104 -10.45 2.80 -11.13
N ALA A 105 -11.27 2.89 -10.08
CA ALA A 105 -12.68 2.48 -10.11
C ALA A 105 -13.59 3.46 -10.85
N PHE A 106 -13.44 4.78 -10.64
CA PHE A 106 -14.42 5.79 -11.07
C PHE A 106 -14.02 6.57 -12.31
N LEU A 107 -12.73 6.71 -12.63
CA LEU A 107 -12.34 7.43 -13.84
C LEU A 107 -12.79 6.71 -15.11
N LYS A 108 -13.10 7.50 -16.14
CA LYS A 108 -13.32 6.99 -17.50
C LYS A 108 -12.01 6.38 -18.04
N GLU A 109 -12.15 5.47 -19.00
CA GLU A 109 -10.99 4.91 -19.70
C GLU A 109 -10.15 6.02 -20.34
N GLY A 110 -8.83 5.90 -20.24
CA GLY A 110 -7.89 6.88 -20.77
C GLY A 110 -6.58 6.92 -19.99
N LYS A 111 -5.65 7.74 -20.46
CA LYS A 111 -4.26 7.83 -19.96
C LYS A 111 -4.16 8.09 -18.45
N VAL A 112 -5.08 8.89 -17.90
CA VAL A 112 -5.08 9.22 -16.46
C VAL A 112 -5.43 7.99 -15.64
N ARG A 113 -6.51 7.27 -16.00
CA ARG A 113 -6.87 6.01 -15.34
C ARG A 113 -5.76 4.98 -15.47
N ASP A 114 -5.15 4.88 -16.66
CA ASP A 114 -4.05 3.95 -16.94
C ASP A 114 -2.83 4.23 -16.08
N ALA A 115 -2.56 5.49 -15.73
CA ALA A 115 -1.48 5.84 -14.81
C ALA A 115 -1.74 5.32 -13.38
N PHE A 116 -2.98 5.43 -12.87
CA PHE A 116 -3.35 4.86 -11.57
C PHE A 116 -3.36 3.33 -11.58
N ILE A 117 -3.78 2.72 -12.69
CA ILE A 117 -3.70 1.27 -12.90
C ILE A 117 -2.23 0.81 -12.85
N SER A 118 -1.36 1.49 -13.59
CA SER A 118 0.08 1.19 -13.61
C SER A 118 0.73 1.37 -12.24
N PHE A 119 0.36 2.41 -11.51
CA PHE A 119 0.80 2.61 -10.12
C PHE A 119 0.36 1.46 -9.19
N THR A 120 -0.89 1.00 -9.34
CA THR A 120 -1.42 -0.09 -8.51
C THR A 120 -0.65 -1.39 -8.69
N MET A 121 -0.29 -1.75 -9.95
CA MET A 121 0.42 -2.98 -10.23
C MET A 121 1.94 -2.92 -9.97
N SER A 122 2.49 -1.73 -9.71
CA SER A 122 3.92 -1.53 -9.50
C SER A 122 4.22 -1.00 -8.11
N PHE A 123 4.02 0.28 -7.84
CA PHE A 123 4.34 0.91 -6.56
C PHE A 123 3.51 0.37 -5.40
N ALA A 124 2.17 0.31 -5.55
CA ALA A 124 1.31 -0.20 -4.48
C ALA A 124 1.57 -1.69 -4.23
N PHE A 125 1.72 -2.49 -5.28
CA PHE A 125 2.13 -3.89 -5.16
C PHE A 125 3.44 -4.04 -4.38
N PHE A 126 4.46 -3.25 -4.71
CA PHE A 126 5.75 -3.28 -4.01
C PHE A 126 5.61 -2.96 -2.53
N GLY A 127 4.86 -1.89 -2.18
CA GLY A 127 4.61 -1.53 -0.78
C GLY A 127 3.94 -2.65 0.02
N GLY A 128 2.94 -3.31 -0.57
CA GLY A 128 2.29 -4.46 0.04
C GLY A 128 3.22 -5.67 0.15
N LEU A 129 3.98 -5.96 -0.90
CA LEU A 129 4.86 -7.13 -0.95
C LEU A 129 5.96 -7.07 0.13
N VAL A 130 6.60 -5.92 0.31
CA VAL A 130 7.67 -5.75 1.32
C VAL A 130 7.14 -6.04 2.72
N VAL A 131 5.99 -5.47 3.09
CA VAL A 131 5.40 -5.70 4.41
C VAL A 131 4.87 -7.14 4.55
N MET A 132 4.29 -7.71 3.50
CA MET A 132 3.84 -9.11 3.54
C MET A 132 5.01 -10.08 3.69
N LEU A 133 6.19 -9.78 3.18
CA LEU A 133 7.38 -10.61 3.34
C LEU A 133 8.09 -10.36 4.67
N TYR A 134 8.09 -9.12 5.17
CA TYR A 134 8.76 -8.74 6.41
C TYR A 134 7.90 -7.80 7.28
N PRO A 135 6.88 -8.32 7.99
CA PRO A 135 6.01 -7.53 8.85
C PRO A 135 6.58 -7.26 10.26
N GLY A 136 7.85 -7.58 10.52
CA GLY A 136 8.44 -7.52 11.88
C GLY A 136 8.27 -6.17 12.56
N ASP A 137 8.43 -5.08 11.81
CA ASP A 137 8.36 -3.71 12.33
C ASP A 137 6.92 -3.19 12.50
N VAL A 138 5.91 -3.91 11.98
CA VAL A 138 4.50 -3.50 12.02
C VAL A 138 3.62 -4.39 12.90
N PHE A 139 4.09 -5.54 13.31
CA PHE A 139 3.41 -6.40 14.28
C PHE A 139 3.48 -5.81 15.68
N GLN A 140 2.36 -5.85 16.38
CA GLN A 140 2.22 -5.31 17.73
C GLN A 140 1.28 -6.17 18.60
N GLY A 141 1.09 -5.81 19.87
CA GLY A 141 0.23 -6.56 20.79
C GLY A 141 -1.26 -6.47 20.49
N CYS A 142 -1.76 -5.46 19.76
CA CYS A 142 -3.17 -5.38 19.39
C CYS A 142 -3.50 -6.34 18.24
N VAL A 143 -4.34 -7.33 18.52
CA VAL A 143 -4.72 -8.39 17.56
C VAL A 143 -5.39 -7.81 16.31
N GLY A 144 -6.34 -6.88 16.51
CA GLY A 144 -7.08 -6.29 15.39
C GLY A 144 -6.20 -5.43 14.48
N ILE A 145 -5.18 -4.75 15.01
CA ILE A 145 -4.21 -4.01 14.21
C ILE A 145 -3.34 -4.97 13.38
N ASN A 146 -2.96 -6.13 13.91
CA ASN A 146 -2.25 -7.14 13.13
C ASN A 146 -3.11 -7.68 11.97
N ILE A 147 -4.41 -7.91 12.21
CA ILE A 147 -5.35 -8.31 11.16
C ILE A 147 -5.48 -7.20 10.11
N GLN A 148 -5.68 -5.95 10.54
CA GLN A 148 -5.73 -4.78 9.65
C GLN A 148 -4.47 -4.68 8.78
N THR A 149 -3.30 -4.79 9.38
CA THR A 149 -2.01 -4.75 8.70
C THR A 149 -1.92 -5.83 7.62
N MET A 150 -2.23 -7.08 7.96
CA MET A 150 -2.17 -8.18 6.98
C MET A 150 -3.21 -8.04 5.88
N VAL A 151 -4.46 -7.69 6.19
CA VAL A 151 -5.51 -7.46 5.19
C VAL A 151 -5.14 -6.33 4.24
N HIS A 152 -4.63 -5.22 4.78
CA HIS A 152 -4.25 -4.05 4.01
C HIS A 152 -3.14 -4.37 2.99
N HIS A 153 -2.05 -5.00 3.45
CA HIS A 153 -0.90 -5.30 2.59
C HIS A 153 -1.15 -6.50 1.66
N ALA A 154 -1.89 -7.53 2.12
CA ALA A 154 -2.35 -8.61 1.27
C ALA A 154 -3.23 -8.09 0.11
N SER A 155 -4.13 -7.14 0.39
CA SER A 155 -4.96 -6.51 -0.64
C SER A 155 -4.13 -5.83 -1.72
N GLN A 156 -3.00 -5.20 -1.37
CA GLN A 156 -2.07 -4.60 -2.34
C GLN A 156 -1.39 -5.64 -3.23
N VAL A 157 -0.94 -6.74 -2.63
CA VAL A 157 -0.31 -7.84 -3.38
C VAL A 157 -1.32 -8.49 -4.32
N ILE A 158 -2.49 -8.85 -3.80
CA ILE A 158 -3.57 -9.48 -4.57
C ILE A 158 -4.00 -8.59 -5.73
N MET A 159 -4.30 -7.32 -5.45
CA MET A 159 -4.76 -6.38 -6.48
C MET A 159 -3.64 -6.03 -7.46
N GLY A 160 -2.41 -5.86 -7.01
CA GLY A 160 -1.28 -5.59 -7.89
C GLY A 160 -1.11 -6.67 -8.95
N ILE A 161 -1.12 -7.94 -8.55
CA ILE A 161 -1.01 -9.09 -9.47
C ILE A 161 -2.27 -9.22 -10.33
N PHE A 162 -3.47 -9.12 -9.75
CA PHE A 162 -4.73 -9.19 -10.50
C PHE A 162 -4.81 -8.12 -11.58
N VAL A 163 -4.49 -6.86 -11.23
CA VAL A 163 -4.46 -5.72 -12.15
C VAL A 163 -3.44 -5.95 -13.26
N ALA A 164 -2.23 -6.42 -12.93
CA ALA A 164 -1.20 -6.72 -13.92
C ALA A 164 -1.68 -7.77 -14.93
N VAL A 165 -2.27 -8.86 -14.47
CA VAL A 165 -2.79 -9.93 -15.35
C VAL A 165 -3.98 -9.46 -16.19
N HIS A 166 -4.92 -8.75 -15.61
CA HIS A 166 -6.12 -8.24 -16.30
C HIS A 166 -5.77 -7.19 -17.36
N GLN A 167 -4.86 -6.24 -17.04
CA GLN A 167 -4.49 -5.13 -17.92
C GLN A 167 -3.27 -5.42 -18.83
N ARG A 168 -2.82 -6.66 -18.91
CA ARG A 168 -1.62 -7.09 -19.64
C ARG A 168 -1.58 -6.64 -21.11
N LYS A 169 -2.75 -6.47 -21.75
CA LYS A 169 -2.85 -6.00 -23.15
C LYS A 169 -2.47 -4.53 -23.33
N LYS A 170 -2.45 -3.72 -22.24
CA LYS A 170 -2.06 -2.31 -22.24
C LYS A 170 -0.57 -2.10 -22.03
N PHE A 171 0.21 -3.14 -21.78
CA PHE A 171 1.63 -3.04 -21.45
C PHE A 171 2.40 -2.36 -22.57
N SER A 172 3.02 -1.26 -22.23
CA SER A 172 3.88 -0.45 -23.09
C SER A 172 4.79 0.41 -22.21
N LYS A 173 5.88 0.93 -22.79
CA LYS A 173 6.79 1.85 -22.08
C LYS A 173 6.03 3.05 -21.49
N GLY A 174 5.14 3.67 -22.27
CA GLY A 174 4.35 4.82 -21.81
C GLY A 174 3.39 4.47 -20.67
N PHE A 175 2.75 3.29 -20.72
CA PHE A 175 1.90 2.81 -19.65
C PHE A 175 2.68 2.63 -18.35
N PHE A 176 3.85 2.00 -18.40
CA PHE A 176 4.68 1.78 -17.21
C PHE A 176 5.24 3.10 -16.63
N LEU A 177 5.75 3.97 -17.48
CA LEU A 177 6.30 5.26 -17.04
C LEU A 177 5.24 6.19 -16.43
N SER A 178 3.97 6.03 -16.81
CA SER A 178 2.87 6.84 -16.24
C SER A 178 2.68 6.62 -14.72
N ALA A 179 3.09 5.47 -14.17
CA ALA A 179 3.08 5.22 -12.73
C ALA A 179 4.00 6.16 -11.95
N ILE A 180 5.13 6.57 -12.56
CA ILE A 180 6.11 7.48 -11.93
C ILE A 180 5.48 8.87 -11.73
N THR A 181 4.62 9.33 -12.64
CA THR A 181 3.95 10.63 -12.48
C THR A 181 2.98 10.62 -11.31
N VAL A 182 2.25 9.51 -11.10
CA VAL A 182 1.38 9.34 -9.93
C VAL A 182 2.21 9.30 -8.65
N PHE A 183 3.32 8.54 -8.66
CA PHE A 183 4.21 8.46 -7.51
C PHE A 183 4.80 9.82 -7.13
N ALA A 184 5.32 10.56 -8.11
CA ALA A 184 5.89 11.89 -7.90
C ALA A 184 4.85 12.88 -7.33
N ALA A 185 3.60 12.83 -7.83
CA ALA A 185 2.51 13.65 -7.33
C ALA A 185 2.19 13.33 -5.85
N ILE A 186 2.10 12.04 -5.51
CA ILE A 186 1.83 11.61 -4.12
C ILE A 186 2.99 12.00 -3.19
N VAL A 187 4.25 11.85 -3.64
CA VAL A 187 5.43 12.28 -2.88
C VAL A 187 5.43 13.80 -2.66
N ALA A 188 5.06 14.59 -3.68
CA ALA A 188 4.94 16.05 -3.54
C ALA A 188 3.88 16.44 -2.48
N ILE A 189 2.74 15.74 -2.45
CA ILE A 189 1.71 15.92 -1.42
C ILE A 189 2.26 15.52 -0.04
N ALA A 190 3.00 14.41 0.06
CA ALA A 190 3.62 13.97 1.32
C ALA A 190 4.61 15.01 1.87
N ILE A 191 5.42 15.62 1.00
CA ILE A 191 6.31 16.72 1.38
C ILE A 191 5.51 17.90 1.92
N GLY A 192 4.41 18.27 1.26
CA GLY A 192 3.50 19.32 1.73
C GLY A 192 2.96 19.02 3.15
N PHE A 193 2.48 17.78 3.40
CA PHE A 193 2.07 17.35 4.74
C PHE A 193 3.19 17.44 5.76
N ASN A 194 4.41 17.04 5.41
CA ASN A 194 5.56 17.07 6.31
C ASN A 194 5.96 18.50 6.67
N ILE A 195 5.91 19.44 5.72
CA ILE A 195 6.20 20.86 5.97
C ILE A 195 5.11 21.46 6.88
N VAL A 196 3.84 21.26 6.53
CA VAL A 196 2.71 21.77 7.33
C VAL A 196 2.70 21.15 8.73
N GLY A 197 2.96 19.85 8.84
CA GLY A 197 3.05 19.16 10.12
C GLY A 197 4.18 19.68 11.00
N HIS A 198 5.34 19.97 10.41
CA HIS A 198 6.46 20.58 11.13
C HIS A 198 6.12 21.99 11.70
N ILE A 199 5.30 22.76 10.98
CA ILE A 199 4.87 24.09 11.42
C ILE A 199 3.79 24.02 12.49
N LEU A 200 2.79 23.14 12.33
CA LEU A 200 1.59 23.12 13.16
C LEU A 200 1.68 22.20 14.38
N ILE A 201 2.43 21.10 14.27
CA ILE A 201 2.52 20.04 15.28
C ILE A 201 3.95 19.47 15.36
N PRO A 202 4.98 20.31 15.54
CA PRO A 202 6.40 19.90 15.50
C PRO A 202 6.72 18.77 16.48
N GLU A 203 6.05 18.74 17.63
CA GLU A 203 6.25 17.73 18.68
C GLU A 203 5.87 16.31 18.26
N GLN A 204 5.06 16.14 17.19
CA GLN A 204 4.65 14.82 16.72
C GLN A 204 5.55 14.24 15.64
N GLY A 205 6.53 15.00 15.14
CA GLY A 205 7.55 14.50 14.21
C GLY A 205 6.95 13.87 12.92
N LEU A 206 5.94 14.52 12.33
CA LEU A 206 5.26 14.00 11.15
C LEU A 206 6.24 13.75 9.99
N ASN A 207 6.28 12.53 9.46
CA ASN A 207 7.13 12.16 8.33
C ASN A 207 6.42 11.20 7.37
N MET A 208 5.51 11.75 6.56
CA MET A 208 4.80 11.00 5.53
C MET A 208 5.77 10.55 4.43
N PHE A 209 5.64 9.30 3.98
CA PHE A 209 6.53 8.64 3.02
C PHE A 209 8.01 8.59 3.48
N PHE A 210 8.32 9.01 4.70
CA PHE A 210 9.69 9.14 5.21
C PHE A 210 10.58 10.04 4.34
N VAL A 211 9.98 11.05 3.69
CA VAL A 211 10.66 12.01 2.80
C VAL A 211 10.74 13.43 3.36
N GLY A 212 10.36 13.63 4.62
CA GLY A 212 10.35 14.95 5.24
C GLY A 212 11.75 15.57 5.34
N PRO A 213 11.87 16.91 5.15
CA PRO A 213 13.16 17.59 5.29
C PRO A 213 13.61 17.79 6.76
N TYR A 214 12.69 17.61 7.72
CA TYR A 214 12.92 17.91 9.15
C TYR A 214 13.07 16.66 10.02
N VAL A 215 12.60 15.52 9.55
CA VAL A 215 12.65 14.25 10.28
C VAL A 215 13.38 13.22 9.45
N PRO A 216 14.43 12.57 9.97
CA PRO A 216 15.17 11.56 9.23
C PRO A 216 14.29 10.41 8.72
N SER A 217 14.67 9.85 7.58
CA SER A 217 13.99 8.68 7.04
C SER A 217 14.21 7.46 7.95
N ALA A 218 13.15 6.73 8.29
CA ALA A 218 13.22 5.50 9.07
C ALA A 218 13.31 4.23 8.20
N LEU A 219 13.26 4.36 6.87
CA LEU A 219 13.37 3.20 5.97
C LEU A 219 14.79 2.63 5.99
N PRO A 220 14.98 1.30 6.01
CA PRO A 220 16.26 0.65 6.31
C PRO A 220 17.47 1.19 5.52
N ILE A 221 17.41 1.25 4.19
CA ILE A 221 18.51 1.76 3.35
C ILE A 221 18.58 3.29 3.43
N PHE A 222 17.44 3.95 3.42
CA PHE A 222 17.35 5.40 3.38
C PHE A 222 17.72 6.06 4.71
N SER A 223 17.56 5.38 5.84
CA SER A 223 18.03 5.84 7.14
C SER A 223 19.56 5.98 7.23
N ILE A 224 20.29 5.16 6.46
CA ILE A 224 21.74 5.24 6.36
C ILE A 224 22.16 6.39 5.45
N ILE A 225 21.44 6.60 4.34
CA ILE A 225 21.80 7.60 3.32
C ILE A 225 21.41 9.01 3.77
N TYR A 226 20.26 9.17 4.43
CA TYR A 226 19.69 10.46 4.79
C TYR A 226 20.66 11.40 5.52
N PRO A 227 21.41 10.99 6.56
CA PRO A 227 22.33 11.87 7.27
C PRO A 227 23.61 12.22 6.50
N LEU A 228 23.90 11.54 5.40
CA LEU A 228 25.17 11.67 4.65
C LEU A 228 25.10 12.69 3.51
N ILE A 229 23.89 13.10 3.10
CA ILE A 229 23.67 13.91 1.90
C ILE A 229 22.63 15.02 2.13
N PRO A 230 22.67 16.13 1.38
CA PRO A 230 21.63 17.15 1.43
C PRO A 230 20.25 16.57 1.06
N TRP A 231 19.19 17.03 1.76
CA TRP A 231 17.82 16.54 1.56
C TRP A 231 17.34 16.52 0.09
N PRO A 232 17.61 17.52 -0.79
CA PRO A 232 17.17 17.44 -2.19
C PRO A 232 17.82 16.28 -2.96
N VAL A 233 19.08 15.95 -2.65
CA VAL A 233 19.79 14.80 -3.22
C VAL A 233 19.20 13.49 -2.70
N PHE A 234 18.90 13.43 -1.40
CA PHE A 234 18.20 12.32 -0.79
C PHE A 234 16.85 12.07 -1.49
N LEU A 235 16.05 13.13 -1.69
CA LEU A 235 14.75 13.03 -2.36
C LEU A 235 14.87 12.50 -3.80
N ALA A 236 15.88 12.97 -4.55
CA ALA A 236 16.15 12.47 -5.90
C ALA A 236 16.49 10.98 -5.90
N ILE A 237 17.36 10.53 -4.98
CA ILE A 237 17.72 9.11 -4.81
C ILE A 237 16.50 8.28 -4.39
N TYR A 238 15.66 8.80 -3.49
CA TYR A 238 14.42 8.14 -3.05
C TYR A 238 13.48 7.91 -4.25
N ILE A 239 13.15 8.97 -5.00
CA ILE A 239 12.24 8.88 -6.15
C ILE A 239 12.83 7.95 -7.21
N PHE A 240 14.11 8.07 -7.53
CA PHE A 240 14.78 7.22 -8.50
C PHE A 240 14.80 5.75 -8.06
N GLY A 241 15.15 5.45 -6.80
CA GLY A 241 15.23 4.10 -6.27
C GLY A 241 13.89 3.38 -6.30
N PHE A 242 12.82 4.01 -5.79
CA PHE A 242 11.48 3.45 -5.86
C PHE A 242 10.98 3.29 -7.30
N SER A 243 11.27 4.25 -8.17
CA SER A 243 10.91 4.17 -9.59
C SER A 243 11.63 3.02 -10.29
N LEU A 244 12.90 2.79 -9.98
CA LEU A 244 13.68 1.67 -10.53
C LEU A 244 13.05 0.33 -10.15
N VAL A 245 12.70 0.15 -8.88
CA VAL A 245 12.04 -1.08 -8.39
C VAL A 245 10.69 -1.26 -9.08
N ALA A 246 9.87 -0.21 -9.18
CA ALA A 246 8.58 -0.27 -9.84
C ALA A 246 8.72 -0.64 -11.34
N MET A 247 9.71 -0.08 -12.03
CA MET A 247 9.97 -0.41 -13.44
C MET A 247 10.49 -1.83 -13.60
N LEU A 248 11.29 -2.35 -12.67
CA LEU A 248 11.70 -3.75 -12.66
C LEU A 248 10.50 -4.69 -12.52
N ILE A 249 9.56 -4.38 -11.64
CA ILE A 249 8.29 -5.15 -11.50
C ILE A 249 7.51 -5.12 -12.82
N CYS A 250 7.35 -3.95 -13.44
CA CYS A 250 6.67 -3.82 -14.73
C CYS A 250 7.38 -4.62 -15.83
N TYR A 251 8.71 -4.59 -15.86
CA TYR A 251 9.52 -5.34 -16.81
C TYR A 251 9.32 -6.85 -16.65
N ILE A 252 9.37 -7.36 -15.40
CA ILE A 252 9.12 -8.78 -15.10
C ILE A 252 7.72 -9.18 -15.54
N ALA A 253 6.70 -8.37 -15.20
CA ALA A 253 5.32 -8.63 -15.62
C ALA A 253 5.17 -8.70 -17.14
N ASN A 254 5.85 -7.81 -17.87
CA ASN A 254 5.86 -7.83 -19.34
C ASN A 254 6.55 -9.07 -19.91
N LEU A 255 7.69 -9.49 -19.34
CA LEU A 255 8.40 -10.71 -19.76
C LEU A 255 7.52 -11.95 -19.61
N ILE A 256 6.81 -12.08 -18.48
CA ILE A 256 5.88 -13.18 -18.22
C ILE A 256 4.76 -13.18 -19.25
N TYR A 257 4.19 -12.01 -19.56
CA TYR A 257 3.12 -11.89 -20.56
C TYR A 257 3.58 -12.27 -21.97
N VAL A 258 4.74 -11.75 -22.39
CA VAL A 258 5.28 -12.03 -23.74
C VAL A 258 5.63 -13.51 -23.90
N LYS A 259 6.20 -14.14 -22.86
CA LYS A 259 6.50 -15.58 -22.87
C LYS A 259 5.22 -16.40 -22.98
N GLY A 260 4.19 -16.13 -22.17
CA GLY A 260 2.91 -16.82 -22.20
C GLY A 260 2.25 -16.75 -23.59
N LYS A 261 2.27 -15.57 -24.22
CA LYS A 261 1.73 -15.40 -25.59
C LYS A 261 2.48 -16.22 -26.65
N LYS A 262 3.81 -16.37 -26.51
CA LYS A 262 4.61 -17.20 -27.43
C LYS A 262 4.28 -18.68 -27.27
N ASP A 263 4.05 -19.14 -26.05
CA ASP A 263 3.74 -20.54 -25.77
C ASP A 263 2.32 -20.89 -26.26
N GLU A 264 1.35 -20.00 -26.11
CA GLU A 264 0.00 -20.16 -26.68
C GLU A 264 0.04 -20.27 -28.22
N ASN A 265 0.82 -19.41 -28.87
CA ASN A 265 0.95 -19.44 -30.37
C ASN A 265 1.71 -20.68 -30.90
N LYS A 266 2.48 -21.39 -30.07
CA LYS A 266 3.13 -22.64 -30.43
C LYS A 266 2.23 -23.86 -30.26
N ALA A 267 1.23 -23.74 -29.36
CA ALA A 267 0.30 -24.82 -29.05
C ALA A 267 -0.96 -24.81 -29.94
N ALA A 268 -1.21 -23.70 -30.66
CA ALA A 268 -2.28 -23.53 -31.65
C ALA A 268 -1.79 -23.88 -33.04
#